data_91f3356c1f758b45faab3c5324db79e2
#
_entry.id   91f3356c1f758b45faab3c5324db79e2
#
_cell.length_a   1.000
_cell.length_b   1.000
_cell.length_c   1.000
_cell.angle_alpha   90.00
_cell.angle_beta   90.00
_cell.angle_gamma   90.00
#
_symmetry.space_group_name_H-M   'P 1'
#
loop_
_entity.id
_entity.type
_entity.pdbx_description
1 polymer ?
#
loop_
_entity_poly.entity_id
_entity_poly.type
_entity_poly.pdbx_seq_one_letter_code
_entity_poly.pdbx_strand_id
1 'polypeptide(L)'
;YRGDWHGSEVAVKILTEQDFHPERVNEFLREVAIMKSLRHPNIVLFMGAVTKPPNLSIVTEYLSRGSLYRLLHKSGVKDIDETRRINMAFDVAKGMNYLHRRDPPIVHRDLKSPNLLVDKKYTVKVCDFGLSRLKAHTFLSSKSAAGTPEWMAPEVLRDEPSNEKSDVYSFGVILWESNSRG
;
A
#
# COMPACT_ATOMS: atom_id res chain seq x y z
N TYR A 1 -2.13 -8.61 12.78
CA TYR A 1 -2.66 -8.59 14.15
C TYR A 1 -2.93 -7.15 14.60
N ARG A 2 -3.92 -6.97 15.50
CA ARG A 2 -4.18 -5.70 16.19
C ARG A 2 -3.63 -5.80 17.61
N GLY A 3 -3.03 -4.73 18.11
CA GLY A 3 -2.46 -4.65 19.44
C GLY A 3 -2.57 -3.26 20.04
N ASP A 4 -2.13 -3.13 21.28
CA ASP A 4 -1.90 -1.84 21.95
C ASP A 4 -0.40 -1.66 22.20
N TRP A 5 0.09 -0.47 21.92
CA TRP A 5 1.47 -0.09 22.20
C TRP A 5 1.50 1.31 22.85
N HIS A 6 1.77 1.34 24.15
CA HIS A 6 1.78 2.57 24.95
C HIS A 6 0.46 3.38 24.86
N GLY A 7 -0.70 2.69 24.89
CA GLY A 7 -2.01 3.33 24.77
C GLY A 7 -2.42 3.72 23.36
N SER A 8 -1.65 3.33 22.36
CA SER A 8 -1.97 3.52 20.94
C SER A 8 -2.36 2.21 20.27
N GLU A 9 -3.49 2.21 19.56
CA GLU A 9 -3.87 1.04 18.75
C GLU A 9 -2.90 0.90 17.55
N VAL A 10 -2.34 -0.30 17.41
CA VAL A 10 -1.37 -0.63 16.36
C VAL A 10 -1.80 -1.85 15.56
N ALA A 11 -1.33 -1.89 14.31
CA ALA A 11 -1.35 -3.08 13.49
C ALA A 11 0.06 -3.67 13.41
N VAL A 12 0.18 -4.98 13.58
CA VAL A 12 1.44 -5.72 13.54
C VAL A 12 1.39 -6.72 12.40
N LYS A 13 2.27 -6.55 11.42
CA LYS A 13 2.54 -7.50 10.32
C LYS A 13 3.73 -8.34 10.74
N ILE A 14 3.54 -9.65 10.88
CA ILE A 14 4.58 -10.61 11.27
C ILE A 14 4.99 -11.41 10.06
N LEU A 15 6.30 -11.55 9.84
CA LEU A 15 6.85 -12.50 8.89
C LEU A 15 6.95 -13.87 9.59
N THR A 16 6.26 -14.88 9.05
CA THR A 16 6.21 -16.21 9.64
C THR A 16 7.50 -17.00 9.38
N GLU A 17 7.82 -18.03 10.19
CA GLU A 17 9.03 -18.84 10.05
C GLU A 17 9.17 -19.48 8.66
N GLN A 18 8.07 -19.77 7.98
CA GLN A 18 8.08 -20.31 6.61
C GLN A 18 8.62 -19.32 5.57
N ASP A 19 8.68 -18.02 5.94
CA ASP A 19 9.09 -16.93 5.07
C ASP A 19 10.54 -16.48 5.28
N PHE A 20 11.34 -17.19 6.11
CA PHE A 20 12.74 -16.82 6.38
C PHE A 20 13.73 -17.15 5.26
N HIS A 21 13.24 -17.38 4.05
CA HIS A 21 14.11 -17.45 2.89
C HIS A 21 14.86 -16.12 2.72
N PRO A 22 16.17 -16.11 2.42
CA PRO A 22 16.98 -14.88 2.35
C PRO A 22 16.39 -13.78 1.49
N GLU A 23 15.73 -14.11 0.39
CA GLU A 23 15.06 -13.13 -0.50
C GLU A 23 13.91 -12.44 0.23
N ARG A 24 13.09 -13.17 0.97
CA ARG A 24 11.96 -12.62 1.74
C ARG A 24 12.43 -11.75 2.89
N VAL A 25 13.48 -12.14 3.59
CA VAL A 25 14.09 -11.30 4.62
C VAL A 25 14.62 -10.00 4.02
N ASN A 26 15.27 -10.05 2.87
CA ASN A 26 15.76 -8.86 2.17
C ASN A 26 14.62 -7.95 1.68
N GLU A 27 13.52 -8.52 1.19
CA GLU A 27 12.31 -7.75 0.84
C GLU A 27 11.73 -7.06 2.07
N PHE A 28 11.60 -7.78 3.19
CA PHE A 28 11.13 -7.23 4.46
C PHE A 28 12.01 -6.07 4.95
N LEU A 29 13.32 -6.24 4.95
CA LEU A 29 14.25 -5.18 5.37
C LEU A 29 14.16 -3.94 4.46
N ARG A 30 13.94 -4.16 3.17
CA ARG A 30 13.73 -3.09 2.20
C ARG A 30 12.40 -2.36 2.45
N GLU A 31 11.31 -3.09 2.72
CA GLU A 31 10.01 -2.51 3.11
C GLU A 31 10.18 -1.63 4.35
N VAL A 32 10.85 -2.11 5.39
CA VAL A 32 11.15 -1.37 6.61
C VAL A 32 11.94 -0.09 6.30
N ALA A 33 12.97 -0.18 5.47
CA ALA A 33 13.80 0.98 5.10
C ALA A 33 12.99 2.07 4.38
N ILE A 34 12.13 1.68 3.44
CA ILE A 34 11.23 2.60 2.75
C ILE A 34 10.27 3.24 3.75
N MET A 35 9.55 2.45 4.55
CA MET A 35 8.53 2.95 5.48
C MET A 35 9.11 3.91 6.52
N LYS A 36 10.33 3.66 7.00
CA LYS A 36 11.04 4.55 7.92
C LYS A 36 11.22 5.97 7.38
N SER A 37 11.36 6.14 6.08
CA SER A 37 11.59 7.43 5.41
C SER A 37 10.30 8.19 5.10
N LEU A 38 9.13 7.56 5.22
CA LEU A 38 7.86 8.12 4.79
C LEU A 38 7.15 8.85 5.93
N ARG A 39 6.68 10.07 5.66
CA ARG A 39 5.83 10.85 6.56
C ARG A 39 4.84 11.67 5.73
N HIS A 40 3.59 11.22 5.66
CA HIS A 40 2.52 11.91 4.95
C HIS A 40 1.14 11.50 5.49
N PRO A 41 0.12 12.39 5.55
CA PRO A 41 -1.21 12.07 6.09
C PRO A 41 -1.89 10.90 5.38
N ASN A 42 -1.63 10.70 4.08
CA ASN A 42 -2.23 9.64 3.26
C ASN A 42 -1.27 8.46 3.01
N ILE A 43 -0.26 8.30 3.85
CA ILE A 43 0.61 7.12 3.95
C ILE A 43 0.46 6.54 5.35
N VAL A 44 0.36 5.22 5.47
CA VAL A 44 0.28 4.56 6.77
C VAL A 44 1.50 4.91 7.62
N LEU A 45 1.27 5.30 8.88
CA LEU A 45 2.34 5.70 9.78
C LEU A 45 3.13 4.47 10.24
N PHE A 46 4.40 4.43 9.90
CA PHE A 46 5.35 3.49 10.47
C PHE A 46 5.69 3.88 11.90
N MET A 47 5.53 2.95 12.85
CA MET A 47 5.80 3.15 14.26
C MET A 47 7.05 2.41 14.74
N GLY A 48 7.32 1.23 14.18
CA GLY A 48 8.49 0.45 14.55
C GLY A 48 8.62 -0.85 13.76
N ALA A 49 9.73 -1.55 13.95
CA ALA A 49 9.94 -2.89 13.41
C ALA A 49 10.87 -3.71 14.31
N VAL A 50 10.66 -5.02 14.32
CA VAL A 50 11.64 -6.00 14.81
C VAL A 50 12.32 -6.60 13.59
N THR A 51 13.64 -6.37 13.46
CA THR A 51 14.43 -6.76 12.28
C THR A 51 15.39 -7.92 12.55
N LYS A 52 15.28 -8.54 13.72
CA LYS A 52 16.06 -9.72 14.10
C LYS A 52 15.17 -10.95 14.15
N PRO A 53 15.51 -12.03 13.43
CA PRO A 53 14.82 -13.32 13.58
C PRO A 53 14.79 -13.81 15.03
N PRO A 54 13.79 -14.61 15.44
CA PRO A 54 12.71 -15.16 14.63
C PRO A 54 11.47 -14.25 14.50
N ASN A 55 11.42 -13.09 15.13
CA ASN A 55 10.22 -12.29 15.30
C ASN A 55 10.16 -11.08 14.37
N LEU A 56 10.56 -11.24 13.09
CA LEU A 56 10.49 -10.15 12.11
C LEU A 56 9.07 -9.59 12.02
N SER A 57 8.90 -8.31 12.34
CA SER A 57 7.59 -7.68 12.32
C SER A 57 7.66 -6.18 12.03
N ILE A 58 6.59 -5.66 11.42
CA ILE A 58 6.39 -4.22 11.18
C ILE A 58 5.19 -3.78 12.00
N VAL A 59 5.37 -2.67 12.73
CA VAL A 59 4.33 -2.04 13.54
C VAL A 59 3.93 -0.73 12.89
N THR A 60 2.63 -0.57 12.65
CA THR A 60 2.03 0.65 12.07
C THR A 60 0.86 1.11 12.90
N GLU A 61 0.37 2.33 12.64
CA GLU A 61 -0.93 2.75 13.13
C GLU A 61 -2.03 1.77 12.69
N TYR A 62 -3.06 1.61 13.52
CA TYR A 62 -4.23 0.81 13.21
C TYR A 62 -5.32 1.68 12.59
N LEU A 63 -5.84 1.29 11.42
CA LEU A 63 -6.94 1.97 10.74
C LEU A 63 -8.23 1.16 10.88
N SER A 64 -9.20 1.71 11.62
CA SER A 64 -10.33 0.96 12.17
C SER A 64 -11.37 0.48 11.15
N ARG A 65 -11.44 1.09 9.96
CA ARG A 65 -12.37 0.68 8.90
C ARG A 65 -11.81 -0.42 7.99
N GLY A 66 -10.53 -0.79 8.18
CA GLY A 66 -9.86 -1.80 7.36
C GLY A 66 -9.55 -1.30 5.96
N SER A 67 -9.51 -2.20 4.96
CA SER A 67 -9.17 -1.85 3.59
C SER A 67 -10.33 -1.21 2.84
N LEU A 68 -9.99 -0.36 1.86
CA LEU A 68 -10.97 0.22 0.92
C LEU A 68 -11.72 -0.89 0.16
N TYR A 69 -11.02 -1.94 -0.27
CA TYR A 69 -11.65 -3.12 -0.87
C TYR A 69 -12.80 -3.65 -0.01
N ARG A 70 -12.50 -3.94 1.27
CA ARG A 70 -13.50 -4.46 2.20
C ARG A 70 -14.66 -3.48 2.40
N LEU A 71 -14.37 -2.18 2.42
CA LEU A 71 -15.37 -1.14 2.58
C LEU A 71 -16.30 -1.05 1.37
N LEU A 72 -15.76 -1.13 0.15
CA LEU A 72 -16.52 -1.09 -1.11
C LEU A 72 -17.35 -2.36 -1.34
N HIS A 73 -16.88 -3.53 -0.85
CA HIS A 73 -17.49 -4.84 -1.12
C HIS A 73 -18.35 -5.37 0.03
N LYS A 74 -18.46 -4.65 1.14
CA LYS A 74 -19.30 -5.06 2.25
C LYS A 74 -20.77 -4.82 1.91
N SER A 75 -21.58 -5.89 1.87
CA SER A 75 -23.02 -5.81 1.68
C SER A 75 -23.68 -4.90 2.72
N GLY A 76 -24.52 -3.97 2.26
CA GLY A 76 -25.30 -3.08 3.15
C GLY A 76 -24.62 -1.77 3.53
N VAL A 77 -23.42 -1.45 3.03
CA VAL A 77 -22.83 -0.12 3.22
C VAL A 77 -23.43 0.87 2.24
N LYS A 78 -24.54 1.51 2.64
CA LYS A 78 -25.14 2.66 1.91
C LYS A 78 -24.46 4.00 2.26
N ASP A 79 -23.42 3.98 3.09
CA ASP A 79 -22.91 5.21 3.76
C ASP A 79 -21.78 5.90 3.01
N ILE A 80 -21.42 5.44 1.81
CA ILE A 80 -20.37 6.10 1.02
C ILE A 80 -21.04 6.88 -0.11
N ASP A 81 -21.41 8.12 0.19
CA ASP A 81 -21.90 9.05 -0.83
C ASP A 81 -20.80 9.40 -1.85
N GLU A 82 -21.21 10.03 -2.94
CA GLU A 82 -20.30 10.42 -4.04
C GLU A 82 -19.18 11.35 -3.55
N THR A 83 -19.51 12.34 -2.74
CA THR A 83 -18.54 13.29 -2.18
C THR A 83 -17.47 12.56 -1.38
N ARG A 84 -17.86 11.57 -0.58
CA ARG A 84 -16.92 10.77 0.23
C ARG A 84 -16.03 9.89 -0.65
N ARG A 85 -16.58 9.30 -1.73
CA ARG A 85 -15.80 8.54 -2.72
C ARG A 85 -14.74 9.42 -3.39
N ILE A 86 -15.12 10.63 -3.82
CA ILE A 86 -14.18 11.59 -4.42
C ILE A 86 -13.09 11.99 -3.43
N ASN A 87 -13.43 12.28 -2.18
CA ASN A 87 -12.46 12.63 -1.15
C ASN A 87 -11.49 11.48 -0.86
N MET A 88 -11.97 10.24 -0.81
CA MET A 88 -11.11 9.06 -0.64
C MET A 88 -10.17 8.88 -1.85
N ALA A 89 -10.66 9.06 -3.07
CA ALA A 89 -9.82 9.02 -4.28
C ALA A 89 -8.75 10.12 -4.25
N PHE A 90 -9.11 11.33 -3.80
CA PHE A 90 -8.18 12.44 -3.66
C PHE A 90 -7.08 12.14 -2.60
N ASP A 91 -7.44 11.47 -1.51
CA ASP A 91 -6.49 11.03 -0.51
C ASP A 91 -5.45 10.05 -1.10
N VAL A 92 -5.90 9.07 -1.90
CA VAL A 92 -5.00 8.15 -2.60
C VAL A 92 -4.06 8.91 -3.52
N ALA A 93 -4.60 9.83 -4.33
CA ALA A 93 -3.82 10.65 -5.27
C ALA A 93 -2.73 11.47 -4.53
N LYS A 94 -3.05 12.07 -3.38
CA LYS A 94 -2.08 12.80 -2.54
C LYS A 94 -0.97 11.88 -2.03
N GLY A 95 -1.33 10.70 -1.51
CA GLY A 95 -0.36 9.71 -1.04
C GLY A 95 0.57 9.24 -2.15
N MET A 96 0.03 8.93 -3.33
CA MET A 96 0.81 8.50 -4.49
C MET A 96 1.68 9.63 -5.05
N ASN A 97 1.17 10.85 -5.14
CA ASN A 97 1.97 12.01 -5.53
C ASN A 97 3.15 12.25 -4.59
N TYR A 98 2.97 12.05 -3.28
CA TYR A 98 4.06 12.12 -2.31
C TYR A 98 5.15 11.08 -2.59
N LEU A 99 4.79 9.82 -2.89
CA LEU A 99 5.75 8.75 -3.23
C LEU A 99 6.49 9.05 -4.53
N HIS A 100 5.78 9.45 -5.57
CA HIS A 100 6.34 9.70 -6.90
C HIS A 100 7.21 10.95 -6.96
N ARG A 101 7.02 11.90 -6.02
CA ARG A 101 7.87 13.12 -5.89
C ARG A 101 9.06 12.96 -4.95
N ARG A 102 9.28 11.80 -4.39
CA ARG A 102 10.50 11.53 -3.61
C ARG A 102 11.71 11.56 -4.55
N ASP A 103 12.89 11.80 -3.97
CA ASP A 103 14.16 11.69 -4.67
C ASP A 103 15.03 10.62 -3.97
N PRO A 104 15.25 9.46 -4.60
CA PRO A 104 14.65 9.00 -5.84
C PRO A 104 13.15 8.68 -5.68
N PRO A 105 12.35 8.74 -6.78
CA PRO A 105 10.94 8.39 -6.75
C PRO A 105 10.68 6.97 -6.25
N ILE A 106 9.61 6.80 -5.47
CA ILE A 106 9.18 5.49 -4.99
C ILE A 106 7.98 5.03 -5.84
N VAL A 107 8.15 3.93 -6.55
CA VAL A 107 7.08 3.25 -7.29
C VAL A 107 6.50 2.15 -6.41
N HIS A 108 5.18 2.17 -6.19
CA HIS A 108 4.50 1.25 -5.27
C HIS A 108 4.44 -0.18 -5.83
N ARG A 109 4.08 -0.34 -7.11
CA ARG A 109 4.04 -1.60 -7.88
C ARG A 109 2.93 -2.59 -7.50
N ASP A 110 2.24 -2.41 -6.39
CA ASP A 110 1.09 -3.23 -5.97
C ASP A 110 -0.04 -2.33 -5.43
N LEU A 111 -0.30 -1.22 -6.13
CA LEU A 111 -1.40 -0.33 -5.77
C LEU A 111 -2.73 -0.98 -6.13
N LYS A 112 -3.57 -1.21 -5.12
CA LYS A 112 -4.89 -1.84 -5.21
C LYS A 112 -5.74 -1.49 -4.00
N SER A 113 -7.05 -1.62 -4.09
CA SER A 113 -7.97 -1.28 -2.99
C SER A 113 -7.75 -2.10 -1.70
N PRO A 114 -7.27 -3.38 -1.72
CA PRO A 114 -6.82 -4.07 -0.50
C PRO A 114 -5.64 -3.39 0.22
N ASN A 115 -4.78 -2.65 -0.49
CA ASN A 115 -3.60 -1.95 0.03
C ASN A 115 -3.88 -0.46 0.36
N LEU A 116 -5.13 -0.09 0.43
CA LEU A 116 -5.60 1.23 0.85
C LEU A 116 -6.40 1.06 2.14
N LEU A 117 -5.88 1.59 3.24
CA LEU A 117 -6.53 1.48 4.54
C LEU A 117 -7.32 2.75 4.86
N VAL A 118 -8.43 2.59 5.57
CA VAL A 118 -9.38 3.66 5.86
C VAL A 118 -9.52 3.86 7.37
N ASP A 119 -9.36 5.10 7.83
CA ASP A 119 -9.52 5.47 9.23
C ASP A 119 -11.00 5.72 9.59
N LYS A 120 -11.25 6.03 10.88
CA LYS A 120 -12.60 6.34 11.38
C LYS A 120 -13.25 7.56 10.72
N LYS A 121 -12.46 8.49 10.18
CA LYS A 121 -12.90 9.73 9.50
C LYS A 121 -13.04 9.56 7.98
N TYR A 122 -12.84 8.34 7.47
CA TYR A 122 -12.78 8.01 6.04
C TYR A 122 -11.55 8.59 5.31
N THR A 123 -10.49 8.95 6.03
CA THR A 123 -9.19 9.26 5.42
C THR A 123 -8.57 7.99 4.89
N VAL A 124 -8.12 8.01 3.64
CA VAL A 124 -7.44 6.86 3.02
C VAL A 124 -5.93 7.01 3.15
N LYS A 125 -5.27 5.90 3.48
CA LYS A 125 -3.80 5.82 3.57
C LYS A 125 -3.28 4.63 2.78
N VAL A 126 -2.25 4.88 1.98
CA VAL A 126 -1.54 3.84 1.22
C VAL A 126 -0.68 3.02 2.17
N CYS A 127 -0.74 1.70 2.03
CA CYS A 127 0.05 0.75 2.82
C CYS A 127 0.63 -0.37 1.93
N ASP A 128 1.39 -1.28 2.54
CA ASP A 128 2.03 -2.44 1.93
C ASP A 128 3.08 -2.08 0.87
N PHE A 129 4.27 -1.78 1.34
CA PHE A 129 5.43 -1.40 0.51
C PHE A 129 6.34 -2.58 0.18
N GLY A 130 5.89 -3.82 0.38
CA GLY A 130 6.67 -5.04 0.15
C GLY A 130 7.21 -5.17 -1.28
N LEU A 131 6.46 -4.71 -2.27
CA LEU A 131 6.85 -4.70 -3.68
C LEU A 131 7.40 -3.35 -4.16
N SER A 132 7.39 -2.32 -3.31
CA SER A 132 7.83 -0.97 -3.68
C SER A 132 9.33 -0.92 -3.99
N ARG A 133 9.71 -0.04 -4.91
CA ARG A 133 11.11 0.17 -5.33
C ARG A 133 11.44 1.64 -5.42
N LEU A 134 12.69 1.97 -5.06
CA LEU A 134 13.29 3.25 -5.38
C LEU A 134 13.69 3.25 -6.85
N LYS A 135 13.23 4.24 -7.60
CA LYS A 135 13.52 4.36 -9.02
C LYS A 135 14.87 5.05 -9.21
N ALA A 136 15.92 4.26 -9.34
CA ALA A 136 17.28 4.77 -9.65
C ALA A 136 17.47 5.11 -11.12
N HIS A 137 16.68 4.51 -12.03
CA HIS A 137 16.72 4.71 -13.48
C HIS A 137 15.32 5.02 -14.02
N THR A 138 15.21 5.39 -15.29
CA THR A 138 13.95 5.76 -15.94
C THR A 138 12.88 4.66 -15.85
N PHE A 139 13.29 3.40 -15.84
CA PHE A 139 12.39 2.24 -15.72
C PHE A 139 12.90 1.24 -14.71
N LEU A 140 11.94 0.49 -14.12
CA LEU A 140 12.20 -0.65 -13.27
C LEU A 140 12.04 -1.92 -14.10
N SER A 141 13.03 -2.80 -14.05
CA SER A 141 12.92 -4.16 -14.59
C SER A 141 12.28 -5.06 -13.55
N SER A 142 11.24 -5.80 -13.92
CA SER A 142 10.66 -6.83 -13.09
C SER A 142 10.98 -8.19 -13.70
N LYS A 143 11.72 -9.02 -12.97
CA LYS A 143 11.99 -10.41 -13.37
C LYS A 143 10.89 -11.38 -12.93
N SER A 144 9.82 -10.86 -12.33
CA SER A 144 8.64 -11.62 -11.93
C SER A 144 7.43 -10.72 -11.93
N ALA A 145 6.31 -11.19 -12.42
CA ALA A 145 5.01 -10.51 -12.34
C ALA A 145 4.55 -10.45 -10.87
N ALA A 146 5.18 -9.55 -10.09
CA ALA A 146 4.81 -9.32 -8.71
C ALA A 146 3.65 -8.32 -8.65
N GLY A 147 2.57 -8.67 -7.95
CA GLY A 147 1.37 -7.84 -7.76
C GLY A 147 0.09 -8.63 -7.99
N THR A 148 -1.03 -7.92 -8.07
CA THR A 148 -2.37 -8.49 -8.22
C THR A 148 -2.90 -8.16 -9.62
N PRO A 149 -3.10 -9.17 -10.50
CA PRO A 149 -3.38 -8.97 -11.93
C PRO A 149 -4.51 -8.00 -12.25
N GLU A 150 -5.56 -7.96 -11.43
CA GLU A 150 -6.75 -7.15 -11.64
C GLU A 150 -6.46 -5.64 -11.66
N TRP A 151 -5.41 -5.19 -10.97
CA TRP A 151 -4.99 -3.79 -10.90
C TRP A 151 -3.71 -3.50 -11.67
N MET A 152 -3.07 -4.53 -12.28
CA MET A 152 -1.80 -4.37 -12.99
C MET A 152 -1.94 -3.66 -14.32
N ALA A 153 -1.01 -2.74 -14.58
CA ALA A 153 -0.85 -2.13 -15.89
C ALA A 153 -0.39 -3.17 -16.95
N PRO A 154 -0.78 -3.00 -18.22
CA PRO A 154 -0.46 -3.96 -19.29
C PRO A 154 1.04 -4.23 -19.44
N GLU A 155 1.89 -3.21 -19.30
CA GLU A 155 3.35 -3.36 -19.34
C GLU A 155 3.87 -4.22 -18.19
N VAL A 156 3.25 -4.13 -17.00
CA VAL A 156 3.61 -4.96 -15.84
C VAL A 156 3.21 -6.41 -16.05
N LEU A 157 2.01 -6.66 -16.63
CA LEU A 157 1.55 -8.01 -16.98
C LEU A 157 2.41 -8.68 -18.04
N ARG A 158 3.05 -7.89 -18.94
CA ARG A 158 3.95 -8.38 -19.98
C ARG A 158 5.41 -8.45 -19.55
N ASP A 159 5.69 -8.14 -18.28
CA ASP A 159 7.06 -8.04 -17.75
C ASP A 159 7.95 -7.02 -18.51
N GLU A 160 7.32 -5.99 -19.06
CA GLU A 160 7.96 -4.87 -19.74
C GLU A 160 8.45 -3.81 -18.73
N PRO A 161 9.36 -2.90 -19.13
CA PRO A 161 9.84 -1.82 -18.29
C PRO A 161 8.69 -0.95 -17.73
N SER A 162 8.63 -0.79 -16.44
CA SER A 162 7.58 -0.04 -15.73
C SER A 162 8.11 1.18 -14.99
N ASN A 163 7.23 2.09 -14.63
CA ASN A 163 7.56 3.30 -13.86
C ASN A 163 6.34 3.77 -13.05
N GLU A 164 6.33 5.03 -12.61
CA GLU A 164 5.23 5.63 -11.84
C GLU A 164 3.89 5.60 -12.61
N LYS A 165 3.91 5.52 -13.94
CA LYS A 165 2.69 5.44 -14.76
C LYS A 165 1.95 4.13 -14.59
N SER A 166 2.66 3.06 -14.22
CA SER A 166 2.03 1.78 -13.87
C SER A 166 1.15 1.92 -12.62
N ASP A 167 1.59 2.68 -11.61
CA ASP A 167 0.76 3.00 -10.44
C ASP A 167 -0.45 3.89 -10.82
N VAL A 168 -0.28 4.80 -11.80
CA VAL A 168 -1.39 5.64 -12.31
C VAL A 168 -2.47 4.78 -12.98
N TYR A 169 -2.08 3.75 -13.74
CA TYR A 169 -3.03 2.79 -14.30
C TYR A 169 -3.81 2.06 -13.19
N SER A 170 -3.10 1.53 -12.19
CA SER A 170 -3.69 0.86 -11.03
C SER A 170 -4.66 1.78 -10.27
N PHE A 171 -4.33 3.06 -10.15
CA PHE A 171 -5.22 4.07 -9.58
C PHE A 171 -6.49 4.25 -10.41
N GLY A 172 -6.39 4.25 -11.75
CA GLY A 172 -7.56 4.28 -12.65
C GLY A 172 -8.50 3.11 -12.40
N VAL A 173 -7.97 1.90 -12.20
CA VAL A 173 -8.78 0.72 -11.84
C VAL A 173 -9.47 0.89 -10.49
N ILE A 174 -8.80 1.47 -9.49
CA ILE A 174 -9.41 1.77 -8.18
C ILE A 174 -10.55 2.78 -8.31
N LEU A 175 -10.41 3.82 -9.16
CA LEU A 175 -11.48 4.76 -9.45
C LEU A 175 -12.68 4.09 -10.08
N TRP A 176 -12.47 3.21 -11.05
CA TRP A 176 -13.52 2.43 -11.66
C TRP A 176 -14.23 1.52 -10.64
N GLU A 177 -13.46 0.78 -9.82
CA GLU A 177 -13.97 -0.07 -8.75
C GLU A 177 -14.85 0.72 -7.75
N SER A 178 -14.43 1.95 -7.42
CA SER A 178 -15.17 2.83 -6.50
C SER A 178 -16.49 3.33 -7.07
N ASN A 179 -16.61 3.49 -8.41
CA ASN A 179 -17.78 4.03 -9.09
C ASN A 179 -18.73 2.95 -9.61
N SER A 180 -18.25 1.76 -9.94
CA SER A 180 -19.05 0.69 -10.55
C SER A 180 -20.05 0.02 -9.60
N ARG A 181 -20.09 0.42 -8.33
CA ARG A 181 -20.95 -0.14 -7.28
C ARG A 181 -21.83 0.92 -6.58
N GLY A 182 -22.21 1.96 -7.34
CA GLY A 182 -23.18 2.97 -6.91
C GLY A 182 -24.60 2.55 -7.26
#